data_a9bc38fbb4c1ec3eae820902b98b49cd
#
_entry.id   a9bc38fbb4c1ec3eae820902b98b49cd
#
_cell.length_a   1.000
_cell.length_b   1.000
_cell.length_c   1.000
_cell.angle_alpha   90.00
_cell.angle_beta   90.00
_cell.angle_gamma   90.00
#
_symmetry.space_group_name_H-M   'P 1'
#
loop_
_entity.id
_entity.type
_entity.pdbx_description
1 polymer ?
#
loop_
_entity_poly.entity_id
_entity_poly.type
_entity_poly.pdbx_seq_one_letter_code
_entity_poly.pdbx_strand_id
1 'polypeptide(L)'
;MFHLRYAELAASTATMLLTTATVLTMSAAHADQDNTLIPNNSRLNKSVVSNVYTMQRRAGCPNTTLNVSPQLQLAAQWHTDDVLNNRDLDGDIGSDGSTPQDRARAAGFNGKVAETVAINPALAISGIELINMWYYDPNYFAIMSDCANTLIGVWSANSLDRTVVVAVYGQPAGQ
;
A
#
# COMPACT_ATOMS: atom_id res chain seq x y z
N MET A 1 -87.33 -24.00 47.77
CA MET A 1 -86.37 -23.17 48.44
C MET A 1 -84.96 -23.77 48.28
N PHE A 2 -84.27 -23.47 47.23
CA PHE A 2 -82.83 -23.77 47.14
C PHE A 2 -82.20 -22.73 46.23
N HIS A 3 -81.32 -21.92 46.79
CA HIS A 3 -80.54 -20.93 46.06
C HIS A 3 -79.31 -21.61 45.46
N LEU A 4 -79.19 -21.65 44.11
CA LEU A 4 -77.98 -21.99 43.44
C LEU A 4 -77.18 -20.70 43.20
N ARG A 5 -75.99 -20.65 43.77
CA ARG A 5 -74.99 -19.61 43.47
C ARG A 5 -74.16 -20.07 42.31
N TYR A 6 -74.18 -19.32 41.23
CA TYR A 6 -73.24 -19.49 40.13
C TYR A 6 -71.95 -18.76 40.47
N ALA A 7 -70.83 -19.50 40.47
CA ALA A 7 -69.53 -18.97 40.59
C ALA A 7 -69.03 -18.59 39.17
N GLU A 8 -68.72 -17.31 38.93
CA GLU A 8 -68.10 -16.85 37.70
C GLU A 8 -66.64 -17.16 37.75
N LEU A 9 -66.16 -17.95 36.77
CA LEU A 9 -64.78 -18.17 36.50
C LEU A 9 -64.28 -17.05 35.58
N ALA A 10 -63.51 -16.08 36.11
CA ALA A 10 -62.82 -15.12 35.36
C ALA A 10 -61.57 -15.76 34.72
N ALA A 11 -61.62 -15.97 33.40
CA ALA A 11 -60.44 -16.37 32.61
C ALA A 11 -59.54 -15.17 32.36
N SER A 12 -58.41 -15.13 33.05
CA SER A 12 -57.37 -14.13 32.82
C SER A 12 -56.50 -14.54 31.63
N THR A 13 -56.71 -13.91 30.51
CA THR A 13 -55.80 -14.05 29.33
C THR A 13 -54.56 -13.21 29.54
N ALA A 14 -53.48 -13.86 29.93
CA ALA A 14 -52.17 -13.24 29.95
C ALA A 14 -51.63 -13.07 28.53
N THR A 15 -51.66 -11.84 28.03
CA THR A 15 -51.06 -11.49 26.75
C THR A 15 -49.55 -11.36 26.95
N MET A 16 -48.81 -12.35 26.46
CA MET A 16 -47.35 -12.37 26.49
C MET A 16 -46.83 -11.51 25.34
N LEU A 17 -46.39 -10.28 25.65
CA LEU A 17 -45.66 -9.42 24.70
C LEU A 17 -44.25 -9.96 24.50
N LEU A 18 -44.04 -10.60 23.34
CA LEU A 18 -42.70 -10.95 22.90
C LEU A 18 -42.00 -9.67 22.40
N THR A 19 -41.16 -9.07 23.23
CA THR A 19 -40.26 -8.02 22.80
C THR A 19 -39.05 -8.67 22.08
N THR A 20 -39.06 -8.63 20.74
CA THR A 20 -37.88 -8.98 19.94
C THR A 20 -36.85 -7.90 20.12
N ALA A 21 -35.84 -8.16 20.94
CA ALA A 21 -34.64 -7.32 21.01
C ALA A 21 -33.83 -7.54 19.72
N THR A 22 -33.93 -6.60 18.76
CA THR A 22 -33.03 -6.53 17.65
C THR A 22 -31.63 -6.10 18.17
N VAL A 23 -30.75 -7.09 18.30
CA VAL A 23 -29.33 -6.81 18.55
C VAL A 23 -28.75 -6.19 17.27
N LEU A 24 -28.63 -4.86 17.26
CA LEU A 24 -27.82 -4.17 16.29
C LEU A 24 -26.36 -4.56 16.55
N THR A 25 -25.85 -5.52 15.78
CA THR A 25 -24.41 -5.76 15.70
C THR A 25 -23.78 -4.55 15.01
N MET A 26 -23.36 -3.56 15.77
CA MET A 26 -22.43 -2.57 15.28
C MET A 26 -21.15 -3.30 14.90
N SER A 27 -20.91 -3.46 13.60
CA SER A 27 -19.58 -3.78 13.11
C SER A 27 -18.67 -2.66 13.60
N ALA A 28 -17.85 -2.96 14.61
CA ALA A 28 -16.77 -2.07 14.99
C ALA A 28 -15.93 -1.88 13.73
N ALA A 29 -15.96 -0.68 13.15
CA ALA A 29 -14.95 -0.28 12.21
C ALA A 29 -13.64 -0.50 12.96
N HIS A 30 -12.83 -1.47 12.51
CA HIS A 30 -11.47 -1.63 12.99
C HIS A 30 -10.75 -0.37 12.50
N ALA A 31 -10.77 0.68 13.32
CA ALA A 31 -9.76 1.71 13.22
C ALA A 31 -8.45 0.96 13.40
N ASP A 32 -7.64 1.01 12.35
CA ASP A 32 -6.29 0.46 12.34
C ASP A 32 -5.60 0.97 13.61
N GLN A 33 -5.43 0.08 14.61
CA GLN A 33 -4.86 0.43 15.92
C GLN A 33 -3.34 0.62 15.84
N ASP A 34 -2.85 1.00 14.65
CA ASP A 34 -1.45 1.32 14.46
C ASP A 34 -1.13 2.72 15.00
N ASN A 35 -1.39 2.88 16.30
CA ASN A 35 -0.91 4.02 17.08
C ASN A 35 0.60 3.87 17.40
N THR A 36 1.32 3.08 16.58
CA THR A 36 2.75 2.94 16.69
C THR A 36 3.40 4.13 15.99
N LEU A 37 4.42 4.73 16.62
CA LEU A 37 5.30 5.74 16.01
C LEU A 37 6.12 5.15 14.85
N ILE A 38 5.88 3.88 14.50
CA ILE A 38 6.54 3.18 13.41
C ILE A 38 5.72 3.38 12.14
N PRO A 39 6.28 3.97 11.09
CA PRO A 39 5.59 4.17 9.82
C PRO A 39 5.11 2.83 9.23
N ASN A 40 3.90 2.83 8.67
CA ASN A 40 3.37 1.65 8.00
C ASN A 40 3.93 1.56 6.57
N ASN A 41 5.12 1.01 6.43
CA ASN A 41 5.84 0.88 5.16
C ASN A 41 5.09 -0.01 4.15
N SER A 42 4.39 -1.04 4.60
CA SER A 42 3.57 -1.88 3.70
C SER A 42 2.44 -1.07 3.05
N ARG A 43 1.78 -0.19 3.80
CA ARG A 43 0.75 0.71 3.27
C ARG A 43 1.35 1.72 2.28
N LEU A 44 2.51 2.29 2.61
CA LEU A 44 3.22 3.22 1.74
C LEU A 44 3.60 2.57 0.41
N ASN A 45 4.22 1.38 0.45
CA ASN A 45 4.61 0.64 -0.75
C ASN A 45 3.40 0.33 -1.66
N LYS A 46 2.29 -0.13 -1.09
CA LYS A 46 1.04 -0.36 -1.85
C LYS A 46 0.47 0.92 -2.45
N SER A 47 0.55 2.04 -1.72
CA SER A 47 0.11 3.36 -2.21
C SER A 47 0.94 3.78 -3.42
N VAL A 48 2.26 3.59 -3.39
CA VAL A 48 3.15 3.88 -4.54
C VAL A 48 2.73 3.09 -5.78
N VAL A 49 2.54 1.78 -5.66
CA VAL A 49 2.09 0.93 -6.78
C VAL A 49 0.77 1.44 -7.37
N SER A 50 -0.21 1.76 -6.52
CA SER A 50 -1.52 2.27 -6.95
C SER A 50 -1.43 3.63 -7.65
N ASN A 51 -0.56 4.51 -7.16
CA ASN A 51 -0.37 5.83 -7.75
C ASN A 51 0.36 5.73 -9.11
N VAL A 52 1.38 4.90 -9.24
CA VAL A 52 2.08 4.65 -10.52
C VAL A 52 1.11 4.06 -11.53
N TYR A 53 0.30 3.07 -11.14
CA TYR A 53 -0.77 2.55 -11.99
C TYR A 53 -1.70 3.67 -12.50
N THR A 54 -2.11 4.58 -11.60
CA THR A 54 -2.96 5.71 -11.96
C THR A 54 -2.27 6.66 -12.94
N MET A 55 -0.96 6.88 -12.77
CA MET A 55 -0.16 7.69 -13.69
C MET A 55 -0.08 7.08 -15.08
N GLN A 56 0.19 5.78 -15.18
CA GLN A 56 0.19 5.06 -16.46
C GLN A 56 -1.18 5.13 -17.15
N ARG A 57 -2.28 4.99 -16.40
CA ARG A 57 -3.64 5.15 -16.94
C ARG A 57 -3.86 6.54 -17.50
N ARG A 58 -3.44 7.58 -16.81
CA ARG A 58 -3.55 8.96 -17.27
C ARG A 58 -2.65 9.25 -18.49
N ALA A 59 -1.51 8.59 -18.59
CA ALA A 59 -0.63 8.66 -19.75
C ALA A 59 -1.19 7.92 -20.99
N GLY A 60 -2.34 7.24 -20.85
CA GLY A 60 -3.00 6.54 -21.97
C GLY A 60 -2.48 5.13 -22.19
N CYS A 61 -1.80 4.52 -21.23
CA CYS A 61 -1.34 3.14 -21.36
C CYS A 61 -2.52 2.18 -21.55
N PRO A 62 -2.53 1.38 -22.63
CA PRO A 62 -3.70 0.58 -23.02
C PRO A 62 -3.93 -0.63 -22.12
N ASN A 63 -2.86 -1.26 -21.68
CA ASN A 63 -2.91 -2.53 -20.94
C ASN A 63 -2.35 -2.34 -19.55
N THR A 64 -3.22 -2.29 -18.58
CA THR A 64 -2.76 -1.90 -17.29
C THR A 64 -3.01 -2.97 -16.26
N THR A 65 -2.09 -3.87 -16.18
CA THR A 65 -1.78 -4.53 -14.93
C THR A 65 -0.34 -4.16 -14.60
N LEU A 66 -0.15 -3.26 -13.67
CA LEU A 66 1.15 -3.04 -13.05
C LEU A 66 1.29 -4.11 -11.96
N ASN A 67 2.05 -5.17 -12.25
CA ASN A 67 2.17 -6.29 -11.34
C ASN A 67 3.40 -6.12 -10.43
N VAL A 68 3.25 -6.50 -9.16
CA VAL A 68 4.39 -6.50 -8.23
C VAL A 68 5.28 -7.72 -8.52
N SER A 69 6.58 -7.46 -8.74
CA SER A 69 7.61 -8.48 -8.94
C SER A 69 8.42 -8.64 -7.66
N PRO A 70 8.50 -9.85 -7.07
CA PRO A 70 9.35 -10.10 -5.91
C PRO A 70 10.83 -9.80 -6.17
N GLN A 71 11.32 -10.06 -7.38
CA GLN A 71 12.71 -9.79 -7.77
C GLN A 71 13.00 -8.28 -7.78
N LEU A 72 12.09 -7.49 -8.38
CA LEU A 72 12.24 -6.03 -8.38
C LEU A 72 12.06 -5.45 -6.97
N GLN A 73 11.20 -6.05 -6.16
CA GLN A 73 11.05 -5.65 -4.77
C GLN A 73 12.32 -5.91 -3.96
N LEU A 74 13.00 -7.02 -4.19
CA LEU A 74 14.30 -7.32 -3.57
C LEU A 74 15.38 -6.33 -4.01
N ALA A 75 15.45 -6.01 -5.30
CA ALA A 75 16.37 -4.98 -5.82
C ALA A 75 16.11 -3.60 -5.20
N ALA A 76 14.83 -3.22 -5.08
CA ALA A 76 14.41 -1.99 -4.40
C ALA A 76 14.80 -2.00 -2.92
N GLN A 77 14.65 -3.13 -2.23
CA GLN A 77 15.04 -3.28 -0.83
C GLN A 77 16.54 -3.03 -0.65
N TRP A 78 17.38 -3.69 -1.43
CA TRP A 78 18.84 -3.53 -1.32
C TRP A 78 19.24 -2.07 -1.47
N HIS A 79 18.69 -1.38 -2.46
CA HIS A 79 19.04 0.04 -2.67
C HIS A 79 18.43 0.96 -1.62
N THR A 80 17.22 0.69 -1.15
CA THR A 80 16.61 1.44 -0.04
C THR A 80 17.47 1.36 1.22
N ASP A 81 17.91 0.16 1.57
CA ASP A 81 18.74 -0.06 2.76
C ASP A 81 20.12 0.58 2.58
N ASP A 82 20.70 0.52 1.38
CA ASP A 82 21.96 1.17 1.05
C ASP A 82 21.86 2.70 1.19
N VAL A 83 20.87 3.34 0.56
CA VAL A 83 20.65 4.80 0.64
C VAL A 83 20.31 5.25 2.06
N LEU A 84 19.58 4.42 2.83
CA LEU A 84 19.26 4.75 4.22
C LEU A 84 20.53 4.80 5.10
N ASN A 85 21.47 3.89 4.87
CA ASN A 85 22.69 3.75 5.65
C ASN A 85 23.84 4.65 5.15
N ASN A 86 23.83 5.03 3.88
CA ASN A 86 24.85 5.88 3.26
C ASN A 86 24.25 7.22 2.87
N ARG A 87 24.45 8.22 3.74
CA ARG A 87 23.75 9.51 3.64
C ARG A 87 24.20 10.39 2.46
N ASP A 88 25.35 10.08 1.87
CA ASP A 88 25.88 10.79 0.71
C ASP A 88 25.24 10.32 -0.62
N LEU A 89 24.47 9.21 -0.57
CA LEU A 89 23.75 8.74 -1.75
C LEU A 89 22.43 9.53 -1.91
N ASP A 90 22.19 9.98 -3.13
CA ASP A 90 21.00 10.77 -3.50
C ASP A 90 20.33 10.32 -4.81
N GLY A 91 20.91 9.33 -5.50
CA GLY A 91 20.46 8.83 -6.80
C GLY A 91 20.27 7.32 -6.86
N ASP A 92 20.36 6.79 -8.07
CA ASP A 92 20.12 5.39 -8.40
C ASP A 92 21.37 4.49 -8.39
N ILE A 93 22.56 5.07 -8.17
CA ILE A 93 23.81 4.33 -8.06
C ILE A 93 24.08 3.96 -6.61
N GLY A 94 24.32 2.68 -6.36
CA GLY A 94 24.64 2.17 -5.03
C GLY A 94 26.02 2.56 -4.52
N SER A 95 26.25 2.43 -3.20
CA SER A 95 27.55 2.71 -2.58
C SER A 95 28.66 1.80 -3.10
N ASP A 96 28.32 0.63 -3.62
CA ASP A 96 29.21 -0.31 -4.30
C ASP A 96 29.39 -0.05 -5.80
N GLY A 97 28.77 1.01 -6.32
CA GLY A 97 28.76 1.36 -7.74
C GLY A 97 27.72 0.59 -8.57
N SER A 98 26.89 -0.23 -7.95
CA SER A 98 25.85 -0.98 -8.67
C SER A 98 24.80 -0.06 -9.26
N THR A 99 24.38 -0.37 -10.50
CA THR A 99 23.24 0.27 -11.16
C THR A 99 21.93 -0.44 -10.78
N PRO A 100 20.75 0.17 -11.02
CA PRO A 100 19.46 -0.50 -10.89
C PRO A 100 19.39 -1.81 -11.68
N GLN A 101 20.02 -1.83 -12.87
CA GLN A 101 20.07 -3.02 -13.73
C GLN A 101 20.92 -4.14 -13.11
N ASP A 102 22.02 -3.81 -12.44
CA ASP A 102 22.88 -4.79 -11.80
C ASP A 102 22.16 -5.43 -10.60
N ARG A 103 21.51 -4.61 -9.77
CA ARG A 103 20.70 -5.07 -8.65
C ARG A 103 19.53 -5.95 -9.09
N ALA A 104 18.82 -5.54 -10.15
CA ALA A 104 17.72 -6.34 -10.70
C ALA A 104 18.18 -7.70 -11.21
N ARG A 105 19.32 -7.77 -11.93
CA ARG A 105 19.92 -9.03 -12.37
C ARG A 105 20.34 -9.91 -11.20
N ALA A 106 21.00 -9.32 -10.20
CA ALA A 106 21.39 -10.06 -8.99
C ALA A 106 20.18 -10.61 -8.23
N ALA A 107 19.04 -9.90 -8.27
CA ALA A 107 17.77 -10.36 -7.72
C ALA A 107 17.04 -11.38 -8.61
N GLY A 108 17.61 -11.75 -9.77
CA GLY A 108 17.05 -12.73 -10.69
C GLY A 108 16.04 -12.19 -11.69
N PHE A 109 15.97 -10.88 -11.90
CA PHE A 109 15.11 -10.28 -12.90
C PHE A 109 15.82 -10.16 -14.26
N ASN A 110 15.22 -10.77 -15.29
CA ASN A 110 15.70 -10.71 -16.66
C ASN A 110 14.83 -9.78 -17.50
N GLY A 111 15.27 -8.53 -17.67
CA GLY A 111 14.57 -7.50 -18.43
C GLY A 111 15.24 -6.15 -18.25
N LYS A 112 14.70 -5.12 -18.90
CA LYS A 112 15.15 -3.75 -18.68
C LYS A 112 14.53 -3.21 -17.41
N VAL A 113 15.28 -2.38 -16.69
CA VAL A 113 14.74 -1.70 -15.51
C VAL A 113 15.06 -0.21 -15.54
N ALA A 114 14.21 0.53 -14.83
CA ALA A 114 14.44 1.91 -14.42
C ALA A 114 14.09 2.05 -12.94
N GLU A 115 14.51 3.13 -12.31
CA GLU A 115 14.33 3.31 -10.87
C GLU A 115 13.96 4.76 -10.53
N THR A 116 13.15 4.93 -9.49
CA THR A 116 12.92 6.23 -8.86
C THR A 116 13.25 6.12 -7.38
N VAL A 117 13.94 7.14 -6.85
CA VAL A 117 14.35 7.22 -5.45
C VAL A 117 13.72 8.45 -4.82
N ALA A 118 13.19 8.31 -3.62
CA ALA A 118 12.75 9.44 -2.79
C ALA A 118 13.45 9.38 -1.44
N ILE A 119 13.98 10.51 -1.03
CA ILE A 119 14.60 10.72 0.27
C ILE A 119 13.87 11.86 0.95
N ASN A 120 13.28 11.59 2.10
CA ASN A 120 12.57 12.58 2.89
C ASN A 120 13.26 12.75 4.25
N PRO A 121 13.62 13.98 4.67
CA PRO A 121 14.30 14.25 5.93
C PRO A 121 13.33 14.20 7.13
N ALA A 122 12.53 13.14 7.22
CA ALA A 122 11.58 12.90 8.30
C ALA A 122 11.34 11.40 8.46
N LEU A 123 10.81 11.01 9.62
CA LEU A 123 10.49 9.61 9.95
C LEU A 123 9.47 8.97 8.99
N ALA A 124 8.61 9.77 8.39
CA ALA A 124 7.58 9.27 7.48
C ALA A 124 7.31 10.25 6.34
N ILE A 125 6.80 9.71 5.22
CA ILE A 125 6.30 10.48 4.09
C ILE A 125 4.94 9.90 3.68
N SER A 126 4.02 10.75 3.24
CA SER A 126 2.78 10.29 2.65
C SER A 126 2.97 9.82 1.21
N GLY A 127 2.16 8.86 0.75
CA GLY A 127 2.23 8.41 -0.65
C GLY A 127 1.94 9.51 -1.66
N ILE A 128 1.13 10.51 -1.32
CA ILE A 128 0.83 11.65 -2.20
C ILE A 128 2.04 12.58 -2.29
N GLU A 129 2.66 12.90 -1.18
CA GLU A 129 3.85 13.75 -1.14
C GLU A 129 5.00 13.11 -1.94
N LEU A 130 5.23 11.83 -1.74
CA LEU A 130 6.24 11.05 -2.47
C LEU A 130 5.98 11.08 -4.00
N ILE A 131 4.75 10.81 -4.43
CA ILE A 131 4.40 10.83 -5.85
C ILE A 131 4.55 12.24 -6.42
N ASN A 132 4.25 13.29 -5.66
CA ASN A 132 4.51 14.67 -6.10
C ASN A 132 6.00 14.94 -6.32
N MET A 133 6.90 14.44 -5.47
CA MET A 133 8.34 14.57 -5.67
C MET A 133 8.76 13.97 -7.02
N TRP A 134 8.28 12.77 -7.35
CA TRP A 134 8.59 12.13 -8.62
C TRP A 134 7.84 12.74 -9.82
N TYR A 135 6.64 13.24 -9.61
CA TYR A 135 5.83 13.83 -10.68
C TYR A 135 6.44 15.11 -11.25
N TYR A 136 7.06 15.93 -10.41
CA TYR A 136 7.69 17.19 -10.82
C TYR A 136 9.13 17.01 -11.30
N ASP A 137 9.71 15.83 -11.17
CA ASP A 137 10.96 15.45 -11.82
C ASP A 137 10.67 14.88 -13.22
N PRO A 138 11.11 15.52 -14.31
CA PRO A 138 10.80 15.07 -15.67
C PRO A 138 11.30 13.64 -15.97
N ASN A 139 12.45 13.23 -15.41
CA ASN A 139 13.01 11.90 -15.62
C ASN A 139 12.18 10.85 -14.89
N TYR A 140 11.85 11.10 -13.63
CA TYR A 140 11.02 10.20 -12.83
C TYR A 140 9.59 10.11 -13.36
N PHE A 141 9.03 11.25 -13.82
CA PHE A 141 7.74 11.25 -14.48
C PHE A 141 7.72 10.37 -15.73
N ALA A 142 8.76 10.48 -16.58
CA ALA A 142 8.90 9.64 -17.76
C ALA A 142 8.96 8.15 -17.40
N ILE A 143 9.71 7.78 -16.36
CA ILE A 143 9.80 6.40 -15.87
C ILE A 143 8.45 5.89 -15.38
N MET A 144 7.75 6.67 -14.53
CA MET A 144 6.46 6.28 -13.97
C MET A 144 5.37 6.10 -15.02
N SER A 145 5.40 6.93 -16.08
CA SER A 145 4.38 6.96 -17.14
C SER A 145 4.69 6.05 -18.32
N ASP A 146 5.84 5.39 -18.34
CA ASP A 146 6.22 4.48 -19.42
C ASP A 146 5.36 3.21 -19.40
N CYS A 147 4.59 3.02 -20.48
CA CYS A 147 3.69 1.89 -20.65
C CYS A 147 4.40 0.53 -20.80
N ALA A 148 5.69 0.53 -21.11
CA ALA A 148 6.49 -0.69 -21.20
C ALA A 148 6.85 -1.24 -19.81
N ASN A 149 6.75 -0.40 -18.77
CA ASN A 149 6.97 -0.81 -17.39
C ASN A 149 5.72 -1.51 -16.84
N THR A 150 5.60 -2.82 -17.05
CA THR A 150 4.46 -3.64 -16.63
C THR A 150 4.68 -4.33 -15.28
N LEU A 151 5.89 -4.27 -14.76
CA LEU A 151 6.27 -4.81 -13.44
C LEU A 151 6.85 -3.71 -12.57
N ILE A 152 6.65 -3.84 -11.25
CA ILE A 152 7.19 -2.91 -10.26
C ILE A 152 7.60 -3.65 -8.99
N GLY A 153 8.67 -3.18 -8.34
CA GLY A 153 9.01 -3.52 -6.98
C GLY A 153 9.20 -2.25 -6.17
N VAL A 154 8.59 -2.15 -5.00
CA VAL A 154 8.69 -0.98 -4.13
C VAL A 154 9.14 -1.40 -2.75
N TRP A 155 10.09 -0.66 -2.21
CA TRP A 155 10.52 -0.81 -0.83
C TRP A 155 10.69 0.56 -0.17
N SER A 156 10.40 0.61 1.13
CA SER A 156 10.62 1.79 1.95
C SER A 156 11.21 1.39 3.29
N ALA A 157 12.11 2.21 3.79
CA ALA A 157 12.72 2.07 5.10
C ALA A 157 12.90 3.44 5.76
N ASN A 158 12.98 3.44 7.10
CA ASN A 158 12.96 4.65 7.90
C ASN A 158 14.04 4.60 8.98
N SER A 159 14.65 5.77 9.24
CA SER A 159 15.28 6.12 10.50
C SER A 159 14.49 7.22 11.18
N LEU A 160 14.89 7.68 12.37
CA LEU A 160 14.18 8.73 13.10
C LEU A 160 14.07 10.06 12.31
N ASP A 161 15.01 10.32 11.41
CA ASP A 161 15.18 11.57 10.69
C ASP A 161 15.24 11.41 9.16
N ARG A 162 14.96 10.22 8.65
CA ARG A 162 15.02 9.95 7.21
C ARG A 162 14.10 8.81 6.81
N THR A 163 13.34 9.02 5.75
CA THR A 163 12.61 7.98 5.04
C THR A 163 13.20 7.85 3.64
N VAL A 164 13.48 6.64 3.21
CA VAL A 164 13.90 6.32 1.84
C VAL A 164 12.86 5.42 1.21
N VAL A 165 12.47 5.74 -0.02
CA VAL A 165 11.56 4.91 -0.83
C VAL A 165 12.17 4.71 -2.20
N VAL A 166 12.30 3.47 -2.60
CA VAL A 166 12.78 3.09 -3.94
C VAL A 166 11.70 2.31 -4.66
N ALA A 167 11.45 2.68 -5.91
CA ALA A 167 10.62 1.90 -6.83
C ALA A 167 11.44 1.51 -8.06
N VAL A 168 11.55 0.21 -8.31
CA VAL A 168 12.19 -0.37 -9.50
C VAL A 168 11.10 -0.80 -10.46
N TYR A 169 11.16 -0.29 -11.68
CA TYR A 169 10.21 -0.56 -12.76
C TYR A 169 10.83 -1.56 -13.73
N GLY A 170 10.04 -2.51 -14.20
CA GLY A 170 10.56 -3.58 -15.05
C GLY A 170 9.77 -3.77 -16.34
N GLN A 171 10.55 -3.97 -17.41
CA GLN A 171 10.07 -4.40 -18.72
C GLN A 171 10.53 -5.85 -18.90
N PRO A 172 9.62 -6.85 -18.91
CA PRO A 172 10.01 -8.26 -19.11
C PRO A 172 10.76 -8.46 -20.43
N ALA A 173 11.74 -9.35 -20.45
CA ALA A 173 12.39 -9.74 -21.68
C ALA A 173 11.37 -10.48 -22.58
N GLY A 174 11.22 -10.05 -23.83
CA GLY A 174 10.41 -10.75 -24.83
C GLY A 174 8.96 -10.24 -24.98
N GLN A 175 8.66 -9.03 -24.52
CA GLN A 175 7.44 -8.31 -24.94
C GLN A 175 7.73 -7.27 -26.00
#